data_cc9265467b03367c15899e2d8b02b55c
#
_entry.id   cc9265467b03367c15899e2d8b02b55c
#
_cell.length_a   1.000
_cell.length_b   1.000
_cell.length_c   1.000
_cell.angle_alpha   90.00
_cell.angle_beta   90.00
_cell.angle_gamma   90.00
#
_symmetry.space_group_name_H-M   'P 1'
#
loop_
_entity.id
_entity.type
_entity.pdbx_description
1 polymer ?
#
loop_
_entity_poly.entity_id
_entity_poly.type
_entity_poly.pdbx_seq_one_letter_code
_entity_poly.pdbx_strand_id
1 'polypeptide(L)'
;KNSFVLPSARFKDQICNATKPEPFKETPSLPLTANEKNRFKQGKKTGGVNLLKNQSDCPFRAFVRHRLHAQKSEIPDTDFDPLVRGNLIHLILELFWKKTQTREQLEKLYQSNQLELEVEKCVEEATNVIFRSLPDQPEFLKLEKTRNQNLALEWLINFDLARNNFTVLKPEKSATAKINGLTLNLKIDRVDEISDKKYVLIDYKSGEAKP
;
A
#
# COMPACT_ATOMS: atom_id res chain seq x y z
N LYS A 1 -36.92 -14.77 -23.87
CA LYS A 1 -37.36 -15.53 -22.66
C LYS A 1 -36.30 -16.57 -22.40
N ASN A 2 -35.31 -16.27 -21.58
CA ASN A 2 -34.30 -17.23 -21.13
C ASN A 2 -34.90 -18.00 -19.95
N SER A 3 -35.33 -19.23 -20.22
CA SER A 3 -35.72 -20.16 -19.18
C SER A 3 -34.49 -20.68 -18.45
N PHE A 4 -34.30 -20.24 -17.23
CA PHE A 4 -33.32 -20.83 -16.32
C PHE A 4 -33.74 -22.26 -16.00
N VAL A 5 -33.02 -23.24 -16.52
CA VAL A 5 -33.22 -24.64 -16.16
C VAL A 5 -32.64 -24.85 -14.77
N LEU A 6 -33.50 -25.06 -13.77
CA LEU A 6 -33.08 -25.45 -12.43
C LEU A 6 -32.37 -26.82 -12.50
N PRO A 7 -31.27 -27.00 -11.76
CA PRO A 7 -30.60 -28.31 -11.73
C PRO A 7 -31.55 -29.42 -11.28
N SER A 8 -31.43 -30.56 -11.94
CA SER A 8 -32.27 -31.72 -11.69
C SER A 8 -32.22 -32.16 -10.22
N ALA A 9 -33.31 -32.78 -9.74
CA ALA A 9 -33.40 -33.31 -8.38
C ALA A 9 -32.20 -34.18 -7.97
N ARG A 10 -31.62 -34.95 -8.90
CA ARG A 10 -30.40 -35.73 -8.71
C ARG A 10 -29.17 -34.88 -8.26
N PHE A 11 -29.04 -33.65 -8.73
CA PHE A 11 -27.95 -32.80 -8.35
C PHE A 11 -28.13 -32.27 -6.92
N LYS A 12 -29.35 -32.01 -6.49
CA LYS A 12 -29.67 -31.66 -5.10
C LYS A 12 -29.38 -32.81 -4.14
N ASP A 13 -29.67 -34.03 -4.51
CA ASP A 13 -29.41 -35.20 -3.68
C ASP A 13 -27.91 -35.49 -3.55
N GLN A 14 -27.13 -35.24 -4.59
CA GLN A 14 -25.65 -35.35 -4.51
C GLN A 14 -25.02 -34.30 -3.60
N ILE A 15 -25.55 -33.07 -3.57
CA ILE A 15 -25.06 -32.04 -2.68
C ILE A 15 -25.49 -32.29 -1.23
N CYS A 16 -26.70 -32.78 -1.02
CA CYS A 16 -27.22 -33.09 0.32
C CYS A 16 -26.61 -34.36 0.94
N ASN A 17 -26.14 -35.29 0.11
CA ASN A 17 -25.43 -36.50 0.54
C ASN A 17 -23.91 -36.36 0.57
N ALA A 18 -23.38 -35.17 0.24
CA ALA A 18 -22.01 -34.86 0.59
C ALA A 18 -21.89 -35.02 2.13
N THR A 19 -21.16 -36.05 2.54
CA THR A 19 -20.88 -36.38 3.93
C THR A 19 -20.67 -35.11 4.72
N LYS A 20 -21.46 -34.92 5.81
CA LYS A 20 -21.24 -33.81 6.74
C LYS A 20 -19.74 -33.72 6.98
N PRO A 21 -19.09 -32.56 6.76
CA PRO A 21 -17.68 -32.47 6.99
C PRO A 21 -17.44 -32.96 8.43
N GLU A 22 -16.62 -34.00 8.59
CA GLU A 22 -16.24 -34.45 9.92
C GLU A 22 -15.72 -33.21 10.67
N PRO A 23 -16.09 -33.02 11.93
CA PRO A 23 -15.56 -31.92 12.71
C PRO A 23 -14.06 -31.99 12.62
N PHE A 24 -13.44 -30.89 12.23
CA PHE A 24 -11.99 -30.77 12.07
C PHE A 24 -11.34 -31.21 13.40
N LYS A 25 -10.84 -32.43 13.44
CA LYS A 25 -10.04 -32.88 14.57
C LYS A 25 -8.75 -32.11 14.48
N GLU A 26 -8.48 -31.26 15.46
CA GLU A 26 -7.18 -30.62 15.61
C GLU A 26 -6.13 -31.74 15.63
N THR A 27 -5.53 -31.99 14.50
CA THR A 27 -4.33 -32.84 14.44
C THR A 27 -3.26 -32.09 15.25
N PRO A 28 -2.60 -32.75 16.21
CA PRO A 28 -1.53 -32.13 16.95
C PRO A 28 -0.58 -31.48 15.95
N SER A 29 -0.20 -30.25 16.20
CA SER A 29 0.66 -29.45 15.30
C SER A 29 1.85 -30.30 14.86
N LEU A 30 1.91 -30.66 13.59
CA LEU A 30 3.04 -31.39 13.05
C LEU A 30 4.32 -30.60 13.35
N PRO A 31 5.32 -31.20 14.01
CA PRO A 31 6.55 -30.50 14.31
C PRO A 31 7.17 -30.00 13.00
N LEU A 32 7.62 -28.76 13.00
CA LEU A 32 8.31 -28.17 11.84
C LEU A 32 9.44 -29.11 11.39
N THR A 33 9.47 -29.40 10.10
CA THR A 33 10.58 -30.17 9.50
C THR A 33 11.92 -29.45 9.69
N ALA A 34 13.01 -30.18 9.61
CA ALA A 34 14.37 -29.60 9.71
C ALA A 34 14.59 -28.47 8.67
N ASN A 35 14.07 -28.65 7.45
CA ASN A 35 14.12 -27.63 6.39
C ASN A 35 13.34 -26.38 6.75
N GLU A 36 12.19 -26.53 7.35
CA GLU A 36 11.38 -25.40 7.81
C GLU A 36 12.04 -24.66 8.95
N LYS A 37 12.59 -25.38 9.93
CA LYS A 37 13.38 -24.80 11.02
C LYS A 37 14.61 -24.05 10.50
N ASN A 38 15.29 -24.57 9.50
CA ASN A 38 16.45 -23.92 8.88
C ASN A 38 16.05 -22.67 8.08
N ARG A 39 14.94 -22.70 7.36
CA ARG A 39 14.37 -21.49 6.73
C ARG A 39 14.01 -20.42 7.76
N PHE A 40 13.54 -20.82 8.93
CA PHE A 40 13.28 -19.91 10.05
C PHE A 40 14.58 -19.33 10.62
N LYS A 41 15.63 -20.11 10.76
CA LYS A 41 16.94 -19.67 11.28
C LYS A 41 17.69 -18.77 10.31
N GLN A 42 17.55 -18.98 9.00
CA GLN A 42 18.26 -18.21 7.97
C GLN A 42 17.71 -16.79 7.72
N GLY A 43 16.70 -16.36 8.47
CA GLY A 43 16.22 -14.97 8.47
C GLY A 43 15.62 -14.45 7.16
N LYS A 44 15.57 -15.27 6.11
CA LYS A 44 14.94 -14.91 4.82
C LYS A 44 13.41 -15.05 4.90
N LYS A 45 12.75 -14.15 5.61
CA LYS A 45 11.31 -14.08 5.60
C LYS A 45 10.85 -12.84 4.86
N THR A 46 10.16 -13.09 3.79
CA THR A 46 9.44 -12.10 3.00
C THR A 46 8.11 -11.81 3.67
N GLY A 47 7.77 -10.55 3.81
CA GLY A 47 6.46 -10.16 4.35
C GLY A 47 6.42 -8.77 4.98
N GLY A 48 7.54 -8.16 5.23
CA GLY A 48 7.62 -6.80 5.78
C GLY A 48 6.73 -6.59 7.01
N VAL A 49 6.24 -5.37 7.21
CA VAL A 49 5.34 -5.00 8.31
C VAL A 49 4.01 -5.77 8.24
N ASN A 50 3.54 -6.08 7.03
CA ASN A 50 2.28 -6.83 6.84
C ASN A 50 2.31 -8.24 7.45
N LEU A 51 3.50 -8.87 7.55
CA LEU A 51 3.63 -10.15 8.24
C LEU A 51 3.28 -10.00 9.72
N LEU A 52 3.82 -8.97 10.39
CA LEU A 52 3.55 -8.71 11.80
C LEU A 52 2.10 -8.34 12.03
N LYS A 53 1.55 -7.46 11.19
CA LYS A 53 0.14 -7.07 11.26
C LYS A 53 -0.78 -8.28 11.10
N ASN A 54 -0.58 -9.09 10.07
CA ASN A 54 -1.40 -10.28 9.86
C ASN A 54 -1.23 -11.30 10.99
N GLN A 55 -0.02 -11.41 11.57
CA GLN A 55 0.22 -12.32 12.71
C GLN A 55 -0.52 -11.85 13.97
N SER A 56 -0.56 -10.54 14.21
CA SER A 56 -1.31 -9.94 15.33
C SER A 56 -2.82 -10.07 15.15
N ASP A 57 -3.32 -9.78 13.95
CA ASP A 57 -4.76 -9.83 13.65
C ASP A 57 -5.28 -11.27 13.65
N CYS A 58 -4.57 -12.19 13.01
CA CYS A 58 -4.94 -13.59 12.86
C CYS A 58 -3.74 -14.43 12.41
N PRO A 59 -3.17 -15.31 13.27
CA PRO A 59 -2.05 -16.17 12.93
C PRO A 59 -2.30 -17.05 11.70
N PHE A 60 -3.53 -17.53 11.54
CA PHE A 60 -3.93 -18.31 10.37
C PHE A 60 -3.83 -17.48 9.07
N ARG A 61 -4.27 -16.21 9.11
CA ARG A 61 -4.13 -15.29 7.97
C ARG A 61 -2.66 -15.06 7.62
N ALA A 62 -1.79 -14.89 8.62
CA ALA A 62 -0.37 -14.76 8.42
C ALA A 62 0.23 -16.00 7.74
N PHE A 63 -0.13 -17.19 8.21
CA PHE A 63 0.31 -18.44 7.64
C PHE A 63 -0.13 -18.58 6.17
N VAL A 64 -1.41 -18.38 5.90
CA VAL A 64 -1.99 -18.53 4.56
C VAL A 64 -1.37 -17.54 3.57
N ARG A 65 -1.25 -16.25 3.95
CA ARG A 65 -0.73 -15.21 3.06
C ARG A 65 0.79 -15.26 2.88
N HIS A 66 1.54 -15.44 3.96
CA HIS A 66 3.00 -15.27 3.93
C HIS A 66 3.76 -16.59 3.79
N ARG A 67 3.11 -17.71 4.02
CA ARG A 67 3.74 -19.02 3.91
C ARG A 67 3.18 -19.84 2.74
N LEU A 68 1.87 -19.84 2.56
CA LEU A 68 1.22 -20.52 1.44
C LEU A 68 1.10 -19.62 0.20
N HIS A 69 1.41 -18.31 0.34
CA HIS A 69 1.29 -17.32 -0.72
C HIS A 69 -0.11 -17.24 -1.35
N ALA A 70 -1.15 -17.60 -0.57
CA ALA A 70 -2.52 -17.48 -1.03
C ALA A 70 -2.91 -16.00 -1.10
N GLN A 71 -3.38 -15.60 -2.25
CA GLN A 71 -3.91 -14.26 -2.50
C GLN A 71 -5.42 -14.35 -2.64
N LYS A 72 -6.12 -13.31 -2.19
CA LYS A 72 -7.53 -13.18 -2.50
C LYS A 72 -7.65 -13.03 -4.02
N SER A 73 -8.54 -13.83 -4.63
CA SER A 73 -8.88 -13.63 -6.04
C SER A 73 -9.42 -12.20 -6.21
N GLU A 74 -8.78 -11.43 -7.06
CA GLU A 74 -9.27 -10.11 -7.40
C GLU A 74 -10.51 -10.30 -8.29
N ILE A 75 -11.65 -9.88 -7.78
CA ILE A 75 -12.84 -9.70 -8.62
C ILE A 75 -12.53 -8.43 -9.42
N PRO A 76 -12.54 -8.49 -10.76
CA PRO A 76 -12.38 -7.29 -11.55
C PRO A 76 -13.46 -6.28 -11.14
N ASP A 77 -13.03 -5.24 -10.41
CA ASP A 77 -13.92 -4.17 -10.02
C ASP A 77 -13.99 -3.19 -11.20
N THR A 78 -15.17 -2.73 -11.53
CA THR A 78 -15.38 -1.72 -12.57
C THR A 78 -14.90 -0.36 -12.11
N ASP A 79 -14.70 -0.21 -10.79
CA ASP A 79 -14.23 1.00 -10.17
C ASP A 79 -12.71 1.01 -10.01
N PHE A 80 -12.17 2.21 -9.99
CA PHE A 80 -10.75 2.42 -9.85
C PHE A 80 -10.25 1.95 -8.46
N ASP A 81 -9.30 1.02 -8.47
CA ASP A 81 -8.77 0.42 -7.24
C ASP A 81 -8.25 1.51 -6.27
N PRO A 82 -8.77 1.57 -5.04
CA PRO A 82 -8.29 2.48 -4.01
C PRO A 82 -6.77 2.39 -3.76
N LEU A 83 -6.17 1.22 -4.02
CA LEU A 83 -4.73 1.01 -3.93
C LEU A 83 -3.97 1.82 -4.99
N VAL A 84 -4.47 1.85 -6.22
CA VAL A 84 -3.85 2.63 -7.31
C VAL A 84 -3.95 4.13 -7.03
N ARG A 85 -5.09 4.59 -6.48
CA ARG A 85 -5.26 5.98 -6.01
C ARG A 85 -4.26 6.34 -4.91
N GLY A 86 -4.08 5.45 -3.93
CA GLY A 86 -3.07 5.63 -2.90
C GLY A 86 -1.66 5.73 -3.47
N ASN A 87 -1.30 4.82 -4.37
CA ASN A 87 0.01 4.83 -5.01
C ASN A 87 0.26 6.09 -5.84
N LEU A 88 -0.78 6.66 -6.47
CA LEU A 88 -0.65 7.87 -7.27
C LEU A 88 -0.25 9.08 -6.41
N ILE A 89 -0.96 9.33 -5.30
CA ILE A 89 -0.63 10.47 -4.42
C ILE A 89 0.76 10.30 -3.76
N HIS A 90 1.14 9.08 -3.37
CA HIS A 90 2.50 8.81 -2.85
C HIS A 90 3.56 9.14 -3.89
N LEU A 91 3.38 8.72 -5.15
CA LEU A 91 4.33 9.00 -6.21
C LEU A 91 4.41 10.50 -6.54
N ILE A 92 3.30 11.22 -6.54
CA ILE A 92 3.27 12.67 -6.75
C ILE A 92 4.11 13.38 -5.68
N LEU A 93 3.88 13.08 -4.41
CA LEU A 93 4.62 13.68 -3.30
C LEU A 93 6.10 13.27 -3.29
N GLU A 94 6.40 12.03 -3.68
CA GLU A 94 7.77 11.56 -3.87
C GLU A 94 8.51 12.37 -4.94
N LEU A 95 7.90 12.53 -6.13
CA LEU A 95 8.47 13.30 -7.23
C LEU A 95 8.67 14.78 -6.85
N PHE A 96 7.68 15.36 -6.18
CA PHE A 96 7.75 16.73 -5.70
C PHE A 96 8.94 16.92 -4.73
N TRP A 97 9.06 16.06 -3.72
CA TRP A 97 10.12 16.18 -2.72
C TRP A 97 11.50 15.76 -3.22
N LYS A 98 11.60 14.97 -4.27
CA LYS A 98 12.89 14.73 -4.98
C LYS A 98 13.45 16.00 -5.60
N LYS A 99 12.58 16.91 -6.05
CA LYS A 99 12.96 18.19 -6.69
C LYS A 99 13.15 19.29 -5.66
N THR A 100 12.22 19.45 -4.73
CA THR A 100 12.13 20.59 -3.80
C THR A 100 13.03 20.44 -2.58
N GLN A 101 13.16 19.26 -2.00
CA GLN A 101 14.06 18.87 -0.92
C GLN A 101 13.96 19.65 0.41
N THR A 102 13.66 20.95 0.42
CA THR A 102 13.64 21.76 1.65
C THR A 102 12.37 22.58 1.79
N ARG A 103 12.00 22.88 3.06
CA ARG A 103 10.87 23.78 3.34
C ARG A 103 11.08 25.17 2.72
N GLU A 104 12.29 25.67 2.72
CA GLU A 104 12.60 26.99 2.15
C GLU A 104 12.33 27.05 0.64
N GLN A 105 12.63 25.98 -0.09
CA GLN A 105 12.31 25.88 -1.52
C GLN A 105 10.79 25.80 -1.75
N LEU A 106 10.07 25.05 -0.91
CA LEU A 106 8.60 25.01 -0.94
C LEU A 106 8.02 26.42 -0.71
N GLU A 107 8.51 27.14 0.28
CA GLU A 107 8.08 28.51 0.58
C GLU A 107 8.34 29.49 -0.58
N LYS A 108 9.50 29.39 -1.22
CA LYS A 108 9.83 30.18 -2.44
C LYS A 108 8.86 29.87 -3.58
N LEU A 109 8.55 28.59 -3.83
CA LEU A 109 7.57 28.20 -4.86
C LEU A 109 6.17 28.75 -4.55
N TYR A 110 5.76 28.73 -3.28
CA TYR A 110 4.50 29.28 -2.84
C TYR A 110 4.43 30.80 -3.03
N GLN A 111 5.44 31.53 -2.56
CA GLN A 111 5.52 32.99 -2.67
C GLN A 111 5.62 33.49 -4.12
N SER A 112 6.23 32.71 -5.00
CA SER A 112 6.34 33.04 -6.44
C SER A 112 5.14 32.58 -7.27
N ASN A 113 4.08 32.02 -6.66
CA ASN A 113 2.91 31.44 -7.34
C ASN A 113 3.30 30.33 -8.34
N GLN A 114 4.42 29.63 -8.13
CA GLN A 114 4.88 28.53 -9.00
C GLN A 114 4.58 27.15 -8.43
N LEU A 115 4.07 27.07 -7.19
CA LEU A 115 3.81 25.80 -6.51
C LEU A 115 2.79 24.95 -7.29
N GLU A 116 1.70 25.55 -7.75
CA GLU A 116 0.64 24.87 -8.49
C GLU A 116 1.19 24.22 -9.78
N LEU A 117 1.99 24.97 -10.53
CA LEU A 117 2.62 24.49 -11.77
C LEU A 117 3.60 23.33 -11.51
N GLU A 118 4.40 23.40 -10.42
CA GLU A 118 5.30 22.29 -10.10
C GLU A 118 4.57 21.05 -9.64
N VAL A 119 3.47 21.19 -8.88
CA VAL A 119 2.62 20.06 -8.51
C VAL A 119 1.94 19.47 -9.74
N GLU A 120 1.44 20.30 -10.67
CA GLU A 120 0.84 19.83 -11.93
C GLU A 120 1.82 18.97 -12.74
N LYS A 121 3.08 19.39 -12.87
CA LYS A 121 4.12 18.59 -13.54
C LYS A 121 4.34 17.25 -12.87
N CYS A 122 4.34 17.20 -11.54
CA CYS A 122 4.49 15.95 -10.79
C CYS A 122 3.27 15.03 -10.96
N VAL A 123 2.06 15.61 -11.01
CA VAL A 123 0.82 14.87 -11.29
C VAL A 123 0.86 14.25 -12.68
N GLU A 124 1.28 15.01 -13.68
CA GLU A 124 1.40 14.53 -15.06
C GLU A 124 2.41 13.37 -15.16
N GLU A 125 3.60 13.55 -14.57
CA GLU A 125 4.65 12.53 -14.55
C GLU A 125 4.18 11.24 -13.84
N ALA A 126 3.59 11.36 -12.66
CA ALA A 126 3.08 10.24 -11.87
C ALA A 126 1.93 9.50 -12.59
N THR A 127 1.02 10.26 -13.19
CA THR A 127 -0.10 9.72 -13.96
C THR A 127 0.41 8.88 -15.14
N ASN A 128 1.37 9.40 -15.90
CA ASN A 128 1.96 8.71 -17.03
C ASN A 128 2.68 7.40 -16.62
N VAL A 129 3.24 7.35 -15.40
CA VAL A 129 3.88 6.13 -14.88
C VAL A 129 2.84 5.09 -14.50
N ILE A 130 1.82 5.48 -13.73
CA ILE A 130 0.85 4.55 -13.13
C ILE A 130 -0.16 4.05 -14.17
N PHE A 131 -0.61 4.93 -15.06
CA PHE A 131 -1.68 4.61 -16.02
C PHE A 131 -1.19 4.15 -17.38
N ARG A 132 0.12 3.94 -17.53
CA ARG A 132 0.73 3.53 -18.82
C ARG A 132 0.10 2.28 -19.45
N SER A 133 -0.43 1.38 -18.64
CA SER A 133 -0.99 0.09 -19.07
C SER A 133 -2.51 0.01 -18.96
N LEU A 134 -3.19 1.10 -18.57
CA LEU A 134 -4.64 1.10 -18.43
C LEU A 134 -5.33 1.54 -19.72
N PRO A 135 -6.59 1.11 -19.92
CA PRO A 135 -7.40 1.55 -21.07
C PRO A 135 -7.52 3.07 -21.11
N ASP A 136 -7.60 3.61 -22.33
CA ASP A 136 -7.75 5.04 -22.55
C ASP A 136 -9.12 5.52 -22.02
N GLN A 137 -9.09 6.25 -20.90
CA GLN A 137 -10.26 6.86 -20.27
C GLN A 137 -9.95 8.33 -19.94
N PRO A 138 -9.92 9.21 -20.96
CA PRO A 138 -9.39 10.57 -20.82
C PRO A 138 -10.14 11.43 -19.80
N GLU A 139 -11.46 11.33 -19.74
CA GLU A 139 -12.28 12.11 -18.79
C GLU A 139 -12.02 11.66 -17.34
N PHE A 140 -11.90 10.37 -17.13
CA PHE A 140 -11.57 9.82 -15.83
C PHE A 140 -10.17 10.26 -15.37
N LEU A 141 -9.16 10.15 -16.24
CA LEU A 141 -7.79 10.58 -15.95
C LEU A 141 -7.72 12.07 -15.61
N LYS A 142 -8.51 12.91 -16.29
CA LYS A 142 -8.61 14.33 -16.00
C LYS A 142 -9.15 14.59 -14.58
N LEU A 143 -10.20 13.87 -14.18
CA LEU A 143 -10.75 13.97 -12.83
C LEU A 143 -9.75 13.55 -11.76
N GLU A 144 -9.07 12.43 -11.96
CA GLU A 144 -8.07 11.93 -11.00
C GLU A 144 -6.84 12.86 -10.93
N LYS A 145 -6.41 13.45 -12.04
CA LYS A 145 -5.35 14.48 -12.04
C LYS A 145 -5.75 15.67 -11.18
N THR A 146 -6.92 16.26 -11.45
CA THR A 146 -7.42 17.41 -10.69
C THR A 146 -7.57 17.11 -9.20
N ARG A 147 -8.15 15.95 -8.87
CA ARG A 147 -8.32 15.52 -7.49
C ARG A 147 -6.98 15.39 -6.75
N ASN A 148 -6.01 14.70 -7.36
CA ASN A 148 -4.72 14.48 -6.74
C ASN A 148 -3.87 15.77 -6.68
N GLN A 149 -4.00 16.67 -7.66
CA GLN A 149 -3.39 17.99 -7.62
C GLN A 149 -3.90 18.80 -6.40
N ASN A 150 -5.21 18.86 -6.22
CA ASN A 150 -5.82 19.56 -5.08
C ASN A 150 -5.39 18.95 -3.75
N LEU A 151 -5.38 17.62 -3.65
CA LEU A 151 -4.97 16.91 -2.43
C LEU A 151 -3.48 17.15 -2.10
N ALA A 152 -2.61 17.13 -3.11
CA ALA A 152 -1.19 17.43 -2.92
C ALA A 152 -0.96 18.88 -2.49
N LEU A 153 -1.63 19.85 -3.13
CA LEU A 153 -1.56 21.26 -2.77
C LEU A 153 -2.06 21.49 -1.34
N GLU A 154 -3.20 20.92 -0.99
CA GLU A 154 -3.76 21.01 0.36
C GLU A 154 -2.78 20.50 1.40
N TRP A 155 -2.16 19.34 1.16
CA TRP A 155 -1.14 18.78 2.05
C TRP A 155 0.07 19.70 2.17
N LEU A 156 0.66 20.15 1.06
CA LEU A 156 1.85 20.98 1.04
C LEU A 156 1.63 22.33 1.74
N ILE A 157 0.47 22.96 1.54
CA ILE A 157 0.14 24.27 2.11
C ILE A 157 -0.23 24.13 3.59
N ASN A 158 -1.14 23.23 3.94
CA ASN A 158 -1.70 23.17 5.29
C ASN A 158 -0.81 22.44 6.28
N PHE A 159 0.04 21.51 5.83
CA PHE A 159 0.90 20.74 6.72
C PHE A 159 2.37 21.07 6.54
N ASP A 160 2.94 21.01 5.35
CA ASP A 160 4.37 21.17 5.17
C ASP A 160 4.84 22.60 5.35
N LEU A 161 4.12 23.60 4.82
CA LEU A 161 4.44 25.01 5.06
C LEU A 161 4.21 25.46 6.52
N ALA A 162 3.24 24.85 7.21
CA ALA A 162 2.96 25.17 8.62
C ALA A 162 4.01 24.62 9.59
N ARG A 163 4.86 23.69 9.15
CA ARG A 163 5.92 23.09 9.98
C ARG A 163 7.16 24.00 10.06
N ASN A 164 7.98 23.77 11.09
CA ASN A 164 9.31 24.37 11.21
C ASN A 164 10.21 23.89 10.06
N ASN A 165 11.37 24.56 9.89
CA ASN A 165 12.32 24.21 8.86
C ASN A 165 12.71 22.72 8.92
N PHE A 166 12.75 22.10 7.75
CA PHE A 166 13.17 20.73 7.57
C PHE A 166 13.86 20.54 6.22
N THR A 167 14.63 19.49 6.14
CA THR A 167 15.24 19.01 4.90
C THR A 167 14.81 17.57 4.66
N VAL A 168 14.26 17.28 3.49
CA VAL A 168 13.91 15.93 3.09
C VAL A 168 15.16 15.17 2.69
N LEU A 169 15.54 14.18 3.48
CA LEU A 169 16.76 13.41 3.23
C LEU A 169 16.57 12.46 2.05
N LYS A 170 15.48 11.72 2.06
CA LYS A 170 15.09 10.82 0.95
C LYS A 170 13.58 10.67 0.95
N PRO A 171 12.92 11.04 -0.15
CA PRO A 171 11.58 10.57 -0.44
C PRO A 171 11.67 9.08 -0.80
N GLU A 172 10.75 8.30 -0.29
CA GLU A 172 10.69 6.84 -0.44
C GLU A 172 11.99 6.09 -0.09
N LYS A 173 12.16 5.77 1.18
CA LYS A 173 13.33 5.05 1.70
C LYS A 173 12.99 3.60 2.03
N SER A 174 13.67 2.67 1.37
CA SER A 174 13.71 1.28 1.83
C SER A 174 14.69 1.17 3.01
N ALA A 175 14.22 0.65 4.12
CA ALA A 175 15.01 0.41 5.30
C ALA A 175 14.83 -1.05 5.76
N THR A 176 15.80 -1.57 6.49
CA THR A 176 15.69 -2.89 7.12
C THR A 176 15.76 -2.73 8.64
N ALA A 177 14.80 -3.31 9.34
CA ALA A 177 14.83 -3.40 10.80
C ALA A 177 15.02 -4.85 11.22
N LYS A 178 15.81 -5.06 12.27
CA LYS A 178 15.97 -6.37 12.89
C LYS A 178 15.25 -6.38 14.24
N ILE A 179 14.26 -7.26 14.40
CA ILE A 179 13.50 -7.42 15.63
C ILE A 179 13.57 -8.90 16.02
N ASN A 180 14.20 -9.21 17.15
CA ASN A 180 14.33 -10.57 17.67
C ASN A 180 14.80 -11.60 16.61
N GLY A 181 15.81 -11.23 15.79
CA GLY A 181 16.34 -12.10 14.73
C GLY A 181 15.49 -12.13 13.44
N LEU A 182 14.37 -11.44 13.40
CA LEU A 182 13.56 -11.26 12.20
C LEU A 182 14.02 -9.99 11.45
N THR A 183 14.38 -10.16 10.19
CA THR A 183 14.70 -9.01 9.32
C THR A 183 13.45 -8.57 8.58
N LEU A 184 13.02 -7.34 8.81
CA LEU A 184 11.85 -6.72 8.18
C LEU A 184 12.31 -5.69 7.16
N ASN A 185 11.76 -5.76 5.96
CA ASN A 185 11.90 -4.70 4.98
C ASN A 185 10.80 -3.67 5.21
N LEU A 186 11.21 -2.44 5.44
CA LEU A 186 10.35 -1.29 5.67
C LEU A 186 10.41 -0.39 4.45
N LYS A 187 9.27 0.13 4.05
CA LYS A 187 9.17 1.21 3.08
C LYS A 187 8.67 2.43 3.85
N ILE A 188 9.46 3.49 3.85
CA ILE A 188 9.15 4.75 4.51
C ILE A 188 8.92 5.76 3.40
N ASP A 189 7.76 6.41 3.41
CA ASP A 189 7.40 7.33 2.33
C ASP A 189 8.28 8.57 2.32
N ARG A 190 8.62 9.12 3.51
CA ARG A 190 9.48 10.30 3.61
C ARG A 190 10.19 10.36 4.95
N VAL A 191 11.43 10.82 4.93
CA VAL A 191 12.24 11.10 6.13
C VAL A 191 12.72 12.54 6.07
N ASP A 192 12.32 13.34 7.06
CA ASP A 192 12.75 14.72 7.21
C ASP A 192 13.77 14.87 8.35
N GLU A 193 14.84 15.59 8.12
CA GLU A 193 15.73 16.10 9.15
C GLU A 193 15.25 17.50 9.57
N ILE A 194 15.00 17.69 10.87
CA ILE A 194 14.52 18.98 11.38
C ILE A 194 15.71 19.83 11.83
N SER A 195 16.34 19.49 12.91
CA SER A 195 17.51 20.17 13.47
C SER A 195 18.22 19.19 14.39
N ASP A 196 19.52 19.38 14.63
CA ASP A 196 20.30 18.62 15.60
C ASP A 196 20.19 17.10 15.45
N LYS A 197 20.16 16.60 14.22
CA LYS A 197 20.03 15.16 13.92
C LYS A 197 18.71 14.53 14.42
N LYS A 198 17.66 15.32 14.53
CA LYS A 198 16.30 14.82 14.81
C LYS A 198 15.60 14.53 13.50
N TYR A 199 14.99 13.35 13.42
CA TYR A 199 14.32 12.88 12.22
C TYR A 199 12.82 12.72 12.45
N VAL A 200 12.03 13.08 11.45
CA VAL A 200 10.59 12.80 11.40
C VAL A 200 10.34 11.82 10.27
N LEU A 201 9.64 10.74 10.60
CA LEU A 201 9.17 9.76 9.64
C LEU A 201 7.73 10.12 9.26
N ILE A 202 7.47 10.25 7.98
CA ILE A 202 6.15 10.56 7.45
C ILE A 202 5.68 9.38 6.61
N ASP A 203 4.44 8.96 6.86
CA ASP A 203 3.75 7.92 6.15
C ASP A 203 2.40 8.50 5.70
N TYR A 204 2.20 8.62 4.39
CA TYR A 204 1.00 9.22 3.82
C TYR A 204 -0.15 8.21 3.83
N LYS A 205 -1.31 8.63 4.28
CA LYS A 205 -2.52 7.81 4.28
C LYS A 205 -3.64 8.52 3.55
N SER A 206 -4.06 7.96 2.42
CA SER A 206 -5.15 8.49 1.60
C SER A 206 -6.53 7.93 1.95
N GLY A 207 -6.61 6.97 2.87
CA GLY A 207 -7.84 6.37 3.36
C GLY A 207 -8.25 6.90 4.73
N GLU A 208 -9.47 6.54 5.19
CA GLU A 208 -9.88 6.81 6.56
C GLU A 208 -8.90 6.18 7.55
N ALA A 209 -8.29 7.01 8.38
CA ALA A 209 -7.52 6.53 9.51
C ALA A 209 -8.49 5.83 10.49
N LYS A 210 -8.44 4.51 10.55
CA LYS A 210 -9.09 3.79 11.64
C LYS A 210 -8.26 4.03 12.90
N PRO A 211 -8.89 4.49 14.00
CA PRO A 211 -8.20 4.71 15.27
C PRO A 211 -7.58 3.44 15.82
#